data_d4f0d896f638162ebdaa99d082ea2969
#
_entry.id   d4f0d896f638162ebdaa99d082ea2969
#
_cell.length_a   1.000
_cell.length_b   1.000
_cell.length_c   1.000
_cell.angle_alpha   90.00
_cell.angle_beta   90.00
_cell.angle_gamma   90.00
#
_symmetry.space_group_name_H-M   'P 1'
#
loop_
_entity.id
_entity.type
_entity.pdbx_description
1 polymer ?
#
loop_
_entity_poly.entity_id
_entity_poly.type
_entity_poly.pdbx_seq_one_letter_code
_entity_poly.pdbx_strand_id
1 'polypeptide(L)'
;HRDLHSFPTRRSSDLKAVAPQSTIVTVGAMGMRPLTIPNGLLIFKNVTFAGFWLKSWTQNAKTQDILDMFHAVLDIAAQGKLEVPVEATYPLEEAIPAIEHATKGSRNGKVLFEMNHWNN
;
A
#
# COMPACT_ATOMS: atom_id res chain seq x y z
N HIS A 1 -26.70 8.46 -5.66
CA HIS A 1 -25.63 7.64 -5.07
C HIS A 1 -24.50 7.51 -6.08
N ARG A 2 -23.46 8.33 -5.92
CA ARG A 2 -22.23 8.13 -6.66
C ARG A 2 -21.38 7.13 -5.85
N ASP A 3 -21.20 5.95 -6.41
CA ASP A 3 -20.23 5.00 -5.91
C ASP A 3 -18.84 5.63 -5.98
N LEU A 4 -18.32 6.00 -4.84
CA LEU A 4 -16.92 6.31 -4.68
C LEU A 4 -16.18 5.00 -4.96
N HIS A 5 -15.66 4.85 -6.17
CA HIS A 5 -14.78 3.75 -6.53
C HIS A 5 -13.49 3.91 -5.73
N SER A 6 -13.55 3.43 -4.49
CA SER A 6 -12.35 3.05 -3.76
C SER A 6 -11.58 2.05 -4.63
N PHE A 7 -10.25 2.10 -4.54
CA PHE A 7 -9.32 1.08 -5.05
C PHE A 7 -9.96 -0.30 -5.11
N PRO A 8 -9.64 -1.13 -6.12
CA PRO A 8 -10.30 -2.41 -6.27
C PRO A 8 -10.22 -3.15 -4.94
N THR A 9 -11.32 -3.13 -4.22
CA THR A 9 -11.52 -4.04 -3.11
C THR A 9 -11.32 -5.41 -3.72
N ARG A 10 -10.27 -6.11 -3.34
CA ARG A 10 -10.09 -7.49 -3.75
C ARG A 10 -11.40 -8.17 -3.51
N ARG A 11 -12.10 -8.48 -4.60
CA ARG A 11 -13.45 -9.01 -4.55
C ARG A 11 -13.38 -10.38 -3.89
N SER A 12 -14.46 -10.81 -3.29
CA SER A 12 -14.58 -12.18 -2.74
C SER A 12 -14.20 -13.27 -3.78
N SER A 13 -14.20 -12.94 -5.07
CA SER A 13 -13.69 -13.78 -6.15
C SER A 13 -12.20 -14.11 -6.01
N ASP A 14 -11.37 -13.13 -5.58
CA ASP A 14 -9.92 -13.33 -5.45
C ASP A 14 -9.61 -14.30 -4.29
N LEU A 15 -10.43 -14.29 -3.26
CA LEU A 15 -10.33 -15.23 -2.14
C LEU A 15 -10.62 -16.67 -2.56
N LYS A 16 -11.42 -16.90 -3.60
CA LYS A 16 -11.71 -18.26 -4.10
C LYS A 16 -10.49 -18.90 -4.76
N ALA A 17 -9.57 -18.11 -5.31
CA ALA A 17 -8.36 -18.58 -5.96
C ALA A 17 -7.23 -18.95 -4.99
N VAL A 18 -7.41 -18.68 -3.67
CA VAL A 18 -6.40 -18.96 -2.65
C VAL A 18 -6.18 -20.46 -2.48
N ALA A 19 -4.92 -20.88 -2.51
CA ALA A 19 -4.53 -22.26 -2.29
C ALA A 19 -4.86 -22.73 -0.87
N PRO A 20 -5.16 -24.04 -0.67
CA PRO A 20 -5.28 -24.60 0.68
C PRO A 20 -4.00 -24.36 1.51
N GLN A 21 -4.17 -24.23 2.81
CA GLN A 21 -3.08 -24.07 3.81
C GLN A 21 -2.20 -22.84 3.59
N SER A 22 -2.68 -21.82 2.85
CA SER A 22 -1.97 -20.58 2.64
C SER A 22 -2.27 -19.53 3.70
N THR A 23 -1.43 -18.50 3.76
CA THR A 23 -1.64 -17.34 4.62
C THR A 23 -1.94 -16.09 3.78
N ILE A 24 -3.03 -15.43 4.13
CA ILE A 24 -3.38 -14.11 3.57
C ILE A 24 -2.94 -13.05 4.57
N VAL A 25 -2.05 -12.15 4.13
CA VAL A 25 -1.55 -11.07 4.97
C VAL A 25 -2.23 -9.77 4.59
N THR A 26 -2.83 -9.10 5.58
CA THR A 26 -3.42 -7.76 5.45
C THR A 26 -2.40 -6.72 5.89
N VAL A 27 -2.02 -5.82 4.98
CA VAL A 27 -0.95 -4.82 5.20
C VAL A 27 -1.45 -3.38 5.29
N GLY A 28 -2.76 -3.14 5.15
CA GLY A 28 -3.33 -1.79 5.22
C GLY A 28 -4.85 -1.80 5.34
N ALA A 29 -5.39 -0.70 5.87
CA ALA A 29 -6.81 -0.52 6.13
C ALA A 29 -7.34 0.84 5.64
N MET A 30 -6.79 1.38 4.54
CA MET A 30 -7.16 2.71 4.04
C MET A 30 -8.64 2.84 3.69
N GLY A 31 -9.30 1.75 3.31
CA GLY A 31 -10.74 1.73 3.01
C GLY A 31 -11.63 1.79 4.24
N MET A 32 -11.08 1.70 5.45
CA MET A 32 -11.79 1.70 6.76
C MET A 32 -13.02 0.79 6.81
N ARG A 33 -13.05 -0.25 5.96
CA ARG A 33 -14.13 -1.23 5.89
C ARG A 33 -13.69 -2.53 6.56
N PRO A 34 -14.59 -3.19 7.29
CA PRO A 34 -14.31 -4.51 7.84
C PRO A 34 -13.94 -5.51 6.74
N LEU A 35 -13.00 -6.40 7.04
CA LEU A 35 -12.67 -7.52 6.18
C LEU A 35 -13.74 -8.61 6.36
N THR A 36 -14.42 -8.96 5.27
CA THR A 36 -15.38 -10.07 5.27
C THR A 36 -14.68 -11.33 4.77
N ILE A 37 -14.59 -12.34 5.63
CA ILE A 37 -13.93 -13.60 5.35
C ILE A 37 -14.98 -14.70 5.27
N PRO A 38 -15.12 -15.40 4.12
CA PRO A 38 -15.98 -16.58 4.04
C PRO A 38 -15.47 -17.71 4.94
N ASN A 39 -16.32 -18.22 5.83
CA ASN A 39 -15.94 -19.30 6.76
C ASN A 39 -15.40 -20.56 6.04
N GLY A 40 -15.88 -20.82 4.83
CA GLY A 40 -15.39 -21.94 4.02
C GLY A 40 -13.90 -21.91 3.71
N LEU A 41 -13.28 -20.73 3.65
CA LEU A 41 -11.82 -20.60 3.47
C LEU A 41 -11.07 -21.07 4.72
N LEU A 42 -11.59 -20.71 5.89
CA LEU A 42 -10.99 -21.11 7.17
C LEU A 42 -11.14 -22.62 7.40
N ILE A 43 -12.35 -23.15 7.20
CA ILE A 43 -12.70 -24.53 7.56
C ILE A 43 -12.18 -25.52 6.51
N PHE A 44 -12.52 -25.31 5.23
CA PHE A 44 -12.28 -26.31 4.19
C PHE A 44 -10.93 -26.16 3.49
N LYS A 45 -10.38 -24.93 3.46
CA LYS A 45 -9.05 -24.69 2.88
C LYS A 45 -7.96 -24.47 3.93
N ASN A 46 -8.31 -24.43 5.22
CA ASN A 46 -7.35 -24.15 6.30
C ASN A 46 -6.48 -22.93 6.02
N VAL A 47 -7.11 -21.82 5.55
CA VAL A 47 -6.42 -20.57 5.24
C VAL A 47 -6.26 -19.75 6.51
N THR A 48 -5.06 -19.23 6.74
CA THR A 48 -4.76 -18.32 7.85
C THR A 48 -4.88 -16.86 7.39
N PHE A 49 -5.47 -16.00 8.21
CA PHE A 49 -5.47 -14.55 8.02
C PHE A 49 -4.58 -13.91 9.09
N ALA A 50 -3.64 -13.10 8.66
CA ALA A 50 -2.70 -12.38 9.53
C ALA A 50 -2.66 -10.90 9.18
N GLY A 51 -2.35 -10.06 10.15
CA GLY A 51 -2.05 -8.65 9.94
C GLY A 51 -0.54 -8.42 9.90
N PHE A 52 -0.11 -7.46 9.09
CA PHE A 52 1.25 -6.95 9.12
C PHE A 52 1.24 -5.44 9.26
N TRP A 53 1.94 -4.92 10.25
CA TRP A 53 2.13 -3.51 10.47
C TRP A 53 3.62 -3.15 10.47
N LEU A 54 4.05 -2.46 9.41
CA LEU A 54 5.46 -2.13 9.20
C LEU A 54 6.08 -1.41 10.41
N LYS A 55 5.35 -0.46 11.02
CA LYS A 55 5.83 0.26 12.21
C LYS A 55 6.13 -0.69 13.37
N SER A 56 5.25 -1.64 13.64
CA SER A 56 5.48 -2.62 14.69
C SER A 56 6.68 -3.51 14.38
N TRP A 57 6.83 -3.92 13.12
CA TRP A 57 7.99 -4.70 12.70
C TRP A 57 9.30 -3.91 12.88
N THR A 58 9.37 -2.66 12.42
CA THR A 58 10.58 -1.83 12.53
C THR A 58 10.96 -1.51 13.99
N GLN A 59 9.97 -1.42 14.89
CA GLN A 59 10.23 -1.21 16.32
C GLN A 59 10.88 -2.42 17.00
N ASN A 60 10.68 -3.62 16.48
CA ASN A 60 11.16 -4.87 17.07
C ASN A 60 12.30 -5.53 16.26
N ALA A 61 12.54 -5.08 15.05
CA ALA A 61 13.60 -5.59 14.18
C ALA A 61 14.97 -5.06 14.60
N LYS A 62 16.02 -5.81 14.30
CA LYS A 62 17.40 -5.31 14.43
C LYS A 62 17.66 -4.25 13.37
N THR A 63 18.51 -3.29 13.66
CA THR A 63 18.90 -2.25 12.70
C THR A 63 19.39 -2.84 11.39
N GLN A 64 20.15 -3.93 11.45
CA GLN A 64 20.64 -4.58 10.23
C GLN A 64 19.51 -5.12 9.36
N ASP A 65 18.50 -5.76 9.94
CA ASP A 65 17.34 -6.30 9.19
C ASP A 65 16.57 -5.18 8.47
N ILE A 66 16.48 -4.00 9.12
CA ILE A 66 15.85 -2.80 8.53
C ILE A 66 16.68 -2.30 7.35
N LEU A 67 18.00 -2.21 7.50
CA LEU A 67 18.90 -1.79 6.42
C LEU A 67 18.85 -2.76 5.24
N ASP A 68 18.87 -4.05 5.51
CA ASP A 68 18.81 -5.10 4.49
C ASP A 68 17.49 -5.04 3.71
N MET A 69 16.37 -4.79 4.40
CA MET A 69 15.08 -4.57 3.74
C MET A 69 15.13 -3.36 2.81
N PHE A 70 15.68 -2.22 3.28
CA PHE A 70 15.77 -1.02 2.43
C PHE A 70 16.67 -1.24 1.23
N HIS A 71 17.84 -1.89 1.40
CA HIS A 71 18.71 -2.22 0.30
C HIS A 71 18.01 -3.10 -0.73
N ALA A 72 17.30 -4.14 -0.30
CA ALA A 72 16.54 -5.01 -1.21
C ALA A 72 15.48 -4.25 -2.00
N VAL A 73 14.76 -3.31 -1.38
CA VAL A 73 13.75 -2.48 -2.07
C VAL A 73 14.42 -1.53 -3.07
N LEU A 74 15.55 -0.90 -2.69
CA LEU A 74 16.30 0.00 -3.57
C LEU A 74 16.89 -0.73 -4.77
N ASP A 75 17.39 -1.95 -4.58
CA ASP A 75 17.90 -2.78 -5.67
C ASP A 75 16.81 -3.13 -6.70
N ILE A 76 15.60 -3.45 -6.22
CA ILE A 76 14.43 -3.70 -7.09
C ILE A 76 14.06 -2.44 -7.86
N ALA A 77 14.08 -1.29 -7.19
CA ALA A 77 13.79 0.00 -7.81
C ALA A 77 14.85 0.38 -8.86
N ALA A 78 16.14 0.19 -8.53
CA ALA A 78 17.25 0.46 -9.45
C ALA A 78 17.22 -0.43 -10.72
N GLN A 79 16.64 -1.62 -10.62
CA GLN A 79 16.41 -2.51 -11.76
C GLN A 79 15.17 -2.12 -12.59
N GLY A 80 14.49 -1.03 -12.25
CA GLY A 80 13.24 -0.62 -12.92
C GLY A 80 12.05 -1.56 -12.70
N LYS A 81 12.14 -2.46 -11.71
CA LYS A 81 11.07 -3.42 -11.40
C LYS A 81 10.04 -2.88 -10.40
N LEU A 82 10.33 -1.73 -9.79
CA LEU A 82 9.44 -1.02 -8.89
C LEU A 82 9.21 0.38 -9.43
N GLU A 83 8.04 0.62 -9.97
CA GLU A 83 7.60 1.94 -10.41
C GLU A 83 6.56 2.49 -9.44
N VAL A 84 6.75 3.74 -9.02
CA VAL A 84 5.76 4.50 -8.26
C VAL A 84 5.20 5.57 -9.18
N PRO A 85 4.00 5.40 -9.74
CA PRO A 85 3.41 6.40 -10.62
C PRO A 85 3.29 7.75 -9.93
N VAL A 86 3.71 8.81 -10.61
CA VAL A 86 3.52 10.20 -10.18
C VAL A 86 2.45 10.80 -11.05
N GLU A 87 1.37 11.31 -10.43
CA GLU A 87 0.27 11.94 -11.14
C GLU A 87 0.49 13.42 -11.35
N ALA A 88 1.06 14.09 -10.34
CA ALA A 88 1.36 15.52 -10.42
C ALA A 88 2.50 15.90 -9.49
N THR A 89 3.22 16.96 -9.86
CA THR A 89 4.24 17.59 -9.05
C THR A 89 3.88 19.07 -8.88
N TYR A 90 4.01 19.60 -7.68
CA TYR A 90 3.69 20.97 -7.34
C TYR A 90 4.91 21.67 -6.71
N PRO A 91 5.11 22.96 -6.97
CA PRO A 91 6.04 23.75 -6.17
C PRO A 91 5.51 23.86 -4.73
N LEU A 92 6.40 24.09 -3.77
CA LEU A 92 6.01 24.12 -2.34
C LEU A 92 5.03 25.26 -2.03
N GLU A 93 5.09 26.34 -2.79
CA GLU A 93 4.18 27.50 -2.69
C GLU A 93 2.72 27.13 -2.99
N GLU A 94 2.50 26.05 -3.75
CA GLU A 94 1.19 25.52 -4.09
C GLU A 94 0.76 24.37 -3.17
N ALA A 95 1.15 24.42 -1.88
CA ALA A 95 0.86 23.35 -0.93
C ALA A 95 -0.64 23.08 -0.78
N ILE A 96 -1.50 24.11 -0.78
CA ILE A 96 -2.95 23.94 -0.63
C ILE A 96 -3.56 23.17 -1.82
N PRO A 97 -3.38 23.61 -3.08
CA PRO A 97 -3.81 22.85 -4.26
C PRO A 97 -3.26 21.41 -4.29
N ALA A 98 -1.99 21.22 -3.91
CA ALA A 98 -1.37 19.90 -3.86
C ALA A 98 -2.07 18.97 -2.84
N ILE A 99 -2.38 19.48 -1.65
CA ILE A 99 -3.08 18.72 -0.60
C ILE A 99 -4.51 18.40 -1.06
N GLU A 100 -5.22 19.36 -1.63
CA GLU A 100 -6.56 19.14 -2.19
C GLU A 100 -6.53 18.05 -3.28
N HIS A 101 -5.54 18.10 -4.18
CA HIS A 101 -5.34 17.05 -5.17
C HIS A 101 -5.01 15.71 -4.51
N ALA A 102 -4.12 15.71 -3.52
CA ALA A 102 -3.73 14.49 -2.80
C ALA A 102 -4.87 13.83 -2.02
N THR A 103 -5.91 14.57 -1.66
CA THR A 103 -7.08 14.04 -0.95
C THR A 103 -8.18 13.50 -1.86
N LYS A 104 -8.14 13.82 -3.16
CA LYS A 104 -9.11 13.29 -4.13
C LYS A 104 -8.98 11.77 -4.23
N GLY A 105 -10.11 11.08 -4.30
CA GLY A 105 -10.15 9.65 -4.60
C GLY A 105 -9.78 9.35 -6.06
N SER A 106 -9.50 8.07 -6.36
CA SER A 106 -9.27 7.57 -7.73
C SER A 106 -8.06 8.19 -8.45
N ARG A 107 -7.02 8.52 -7.70
CA ARG A 107 -5.75 8.97 -8.28
C ARG A 107 -4.98 7.82 -8.90
N ASN A 108 -4.29 8.09 -10.00
CA ASN A 108 -3.46 7.12 -10.70
C ASN A 108 -1.99 7.13 -10.25
N GLY A 109 -1.63 8.01 -9.32
CA GLY A 109 -0.25 8.14 -8.84
C GLY A 109 -0.12 8.97 -7.58
N LYS A 110 1.11 9.27 -7.23
CA LYS A 110 1.48 10.13 -6.11
C LYS A 110 1.43 11.59 -6.53
N VAL A 111 1.05 12.45 -5.60
CA VAL A 111 1.24 13.90 -5.71
C VAL A 111 2.51 14.24 -4.93
N LEU A 112 3.45 14.89 -5.59
CA LEU A 112 4.77 15.23 -5.04
C LEU A 112 4.95 16.74 -4.95
N PHE A 113 5.86 17.17 -4.10
CA PHE A 113 6.42 18.54 -4.12
C PHE A 113 7.77 18.53 -4.81
N GLU A 114 8.01 19.54 -5.63
CA GLU A 114 9.30 19.83 -6.23
C GLU A 114 10.09 20.76 -5.30
N MET A 115 11.29 20.33 -4.91
CA MET A 115 12.13 21.03 -3.93
C MET A 115 13.31 21.74 -4.62
N ASN A 116 13.06 22.41 -5.75
CA ASN A 116 14.11 22.98 -6.60
C ASN A 116 14.92 24.14 -5.98
N HIS A 117 14.55 24.62 -4.80
CA HIS A 117 15.19 25.78 -4.15
C HIS A 117 15.94 25.45 -2.85
N TRP A 118 16.21 24.17 -2.59
CA TRP A 118 16.90 23.80 -1.35
C TRP A 118 18.45 23.89 -1.43
N ASN A 119 19.01 24.37 -2.55
CA ASN A 119 20.45 24.49 -2.78
C ASN A 119 20.93 25.97 -2.80
N ASN A 120 20.61 26.75 -1.78
CA ASN A 120 21.31 28.02 -1.49
C ASN A 120 21.64 28.12 -0.01
#